data_eb1ecddbe2c98905588705d47f9cdc5b
#
_entry.id   eb1ecddbe2c98905588705d47f9cdc5b
#
_cell.length_a   1.000
_cell.length_b   1.000
_cell.length_c   1.000
_cell.angle_alpha   90.00
_cell.angle_beta   90.00
_cell.angle_gamma   90.00
#
_symmetry.space_group_name_H-M   'P 1'
#
loop_
_entity.id
_entity.type
_entity.pdbx_description
1 polymer ?
#
loop_
_entity_poly.entity_id
_entity_poly.type
_entity_poly.pdbx_seq_one_letter_code
_entity_poly.pdbx_strand_id
1 'polypeptide(L)'
;ETVEMIKTINNEHQIVGWAKSLIESIGMRIMLGPYAKYCEMEGNKGITCVTVIETSHVAIHVWDECKPALIQLDVYTCGPLDTQKVFDALQQFEPEKIEYKFLDREKNLSSL
;
A
#
# COMPACT_ATOMS: atom_id res chain seq x y z
N GLU A 1 4.45 -6.39 -0.60
CA GLU A 1 5.28 -5.89 0.50
C GLU A 1 4.55 -6.03 1.83
N THR A 2 5.27 -6.42 2.87
CA THR A 2 4.74 -6.52 4.23
C THR A 2 5.58 -5.63 5.14
N VAL A 3 4.90 -4.78 5.91
CA VAL A 3 5.56 -3.80 6.78
C VAL A 3 4.99 -3.91 8.19
N GLU A 4 5.85 -4.09 9.18
CA GLU A 4 5.48 -3.98 10.59
C GLU A 4 5.79 -2.57 11.06
N MET A 5 4.85 -1.91 11.73
CA MET A 5 4.98 -0.48 12.04
C MET A 5 4.72 -0.19 13.51
N ILE A 6 5.36 0.87 13.99
CA ILE A 6 5.20 1.39 15.34
C ILE A 6 3.95 2.27 15.42
N LYS A 7 3.77 3.16 14.46
CA LYS A 7 2.57 4.01 14.38
C LYS A 7 1.49 3.32 13.60
N THR A 8 0.27 3.38 14.11
CA THR A 8 -0.90 2.83 13.45
C THR A 8 -1.71 3.95 12.82
N ILE A 9 -2.08 3.78 11.56
CA ILE A 9 -3.08 4.63 10.91
C ILE A 9 -4.41 3.92 11.04
N ASN A 10 -5.33 4.52 11.79
CA ASN A 10 -6.70 4.00 11.95
C ASN A 10 -7.75 4.97 11.45
N ASN A 11 -7.34 6.00 10.73
CA ASN A 11 -8.21 7.04 10.20
C ASN A 11 -8.25 6.94 8.67
N GLU A 12 -9.43 6.77 8.12
CA GLU A 12 -9.62 6.63 6.68
C GLU A 12 -9.10 7.83 5.88
N HIS A 13 -9.24 9.05 6.43
CA HIS A 13 -8.72 10.25 5.76
C HIS A 13 -7.20 10.27 5.69
N GLN A 14 -6.53 9.81 6.73
CA GLN A 14 -5.06 9.75 6.75
C GLN A 14 -4.53 8.79 5.70
N ILE A 15 -5.14 7.61 5.58
CA ILE A 15 -4.68 6.61 4.61
C ILE A 15 -4.96 7.05 3.18
N VAL A 16 -6.08 7.73 2.94
CA VAL A 16 -6.39 8.30 1.63
C VAL A 16 -5.34 9.34 1.25
N GLY A 17 -5.01 10.24 2.16
CA GLY A 17 -3.96 11.26 1.93
C GLY A 17 -2.60 10.64 1.66
N TRP A 18 -2.23 9.61 2.42
CA TRP A 18 -0.99 8.88 2.22
C TRP A 18 -0.93 8.23 0.84
N ALA A 19 -2.01 7.57 0.42
CA ALA A 19 -2.08 6.92 -0.89
C ALA A 19 -1.97 7.92 -2.02
N LYS A 20 -2.63 9.08 -1.92
CA LYS A 20 -2.50 10.15 -2.91
C LYS A 20 -1.06 10.63 -3.04
N SER A 21 -0.40 10.87 -1.91
CA SER A 21 0.99 11.33 -1.89
C SER A 21 1.94 10.30 -2.51
N LEU A 22 1.76 9.02 -2.20
CA LEU A 22 2.55 7.96 -2.81
C LEU A 22 2.38 7.95 -4.32
N ILE A 23 1.13 7.95 -4.79
CA ILE A 23 0.83 7.87 -6.22
C ILE A 23 1.42 9.06 -6.97
N GLU A 24 1.31 10.27 -6.42
CA GLU A 24 1.96 11.45 -7.02
C GLU A 24 3.48 11.29 -7.07
N SER A 25 4.09 10.78 -5.99
CA SER A 25 5.54 10.65 -5.91
C SER A 25 6.10 9.68 -6.94
N ILE A 26 5.35 8.65 -7.28
CA ILE A 26 5.77 7.68 -8.31
C ILE A 26 5.36 8.09 -9.72
N GLY A 27 4.77 9.27 -9.88
CA GLY A 27 4.45 9.85 -11.19
C GLY A 27 3.24 9.23 -11.87
N MET A 28 2.35 8.61 -11.12
CA MET A 28 1.15 7.97 -11.65
C MET A 28 -0.07 8.89 -11.50
N ARG A 29 -1.10 8.62 -12.27
CA ARG A 29 -2.35 9.39 -12.26
C ARG A 29 -3.48 8.54 -11.72
N ILE A 30 -4.28 9.12 -10.83
CA ILE A 30 -5.41 8.46 -10.21
C ILE A 30 -6.60 8.50 -11.16
N MET A 31 -7.21 7.34 -11.39
CA MET A 31 -8.47 7.23 -12.14
C MET A 31 -9.67 7.16 -11.22
N LEU A 32 -9.59 6.34 -10.17
CA LEU A 32 -10.66 6.16 -9.19
C LEU A 32 -10.06 6.03 -7.79
N GLY A 33 -10.68 6.72 -6.85
CA GLY A 33 -10.27 6.65 -5.45
C GLY A 33 -9.28 7.74 -5.05
N PRO A 34 -8.48 7.54 -4.01
CA PRO A 34 -8.48 6.36 -3.13
C PRO A 34 -9.77 6.16 -2.36
N TYR A 35 -10.16 4.90 -2.18
CA TYR A 35 -11.31 4.54 -1.36
C TYR A 35 -10.83 3.76 -0.15
N ALA A 36 -11.18 4.22 1.04
CA ALA A 36 -10.75 3.60 2.28
C ALA A 36 -11.95 3.17 3.11
N LYS A 37 -11.83 2.01 3.75
CA LYS A 37 -12.85 1.48 4.63
C LYS A 37 -12.22 0.76 5.81
N TYR A 38 -12.68 1.07 7.02
CA TYR A 38 -12.27 0.36 8.21
C TYR A 38 -13.14 -0.89 8.40
N CYS A 39 -12.48 -2.02 8.61
CA CYS A 39 -13.14 -3.29 8.92
C CYS A 39 -13.14 -3.50 10.42
N GLU A 40 -14.32 -3.71 11.01
CA GLU A 40 -14.47 -3.95 12.45
C GLU A 40 -14.61 -5.44 12.78
N MET A 41 -14.52 -6.32 11.81
CA MET A 41 -14.67 -7.75 12.02
C MET A 41 -13.52 -8.29 12.88
N GLU A 42 -13.88 -8.93 14.00
CA GLU A 42 -12.91 -9.50 14.91
C GLU A 42 -11.98 -10.48 14.17
N GLY A 43 -10.68 -10.38 14.44
CA GLY A 43 -9.67 -11.16 13.77
C GLY A 43 -9.17 -10.55 12.47
N ASN A 44 -9.82 -9.49 11.99
CA ASN A 44 -9.45 -8.85 10.72
C ASN A 44 -9.64 -7.32 10.78
N LYS A 45 -9.50 -6.73 11.97
CA LYS A 45 -9.68 -5.30 12.14
C LYS A 45 -8.57 -4.51 11.46
N GLY A 46 -8.96 -3.45 10.78
CA GLY A 46 -8.01 -2.56 10.15
C GLY A 46 -8.62 -1.82 8.97
N ILE A 47 -7.78 -1.06 8.28
CA ILE A 47 -8.19 -0.24 7.15
C ILE A 47 -7.70 -0.85 5.85
N THR A 48 -8.58 -0.86 4.86
CA THR A 48 -8.21 -1.16 3.48
C THR A 48 -8.39 0.09 2.64
N CYS A 49 -7.42 0.40 1.81
CA CYS A 49 -7.50 1.52 0.87
C CYS A 49 -7.07 1.04 -0.50
N VAL A 50 -7.92 1.29 -1.50
CA VAL A 50 -7.68 0.87 -2.88
C VAL A 50 -7.79 2.06 -3.80
N THR A 51 -6.83 2.18 -4.71
CA THR A 51 -6.83 3.23 -5.73
C THR A 51 -6.60 2.61 -7.10
N VAL A 52 -7.44 2.98 -8.05
CA VAL A 52 -7.24 2.61 -9.45
C VAL A 52 -6.45 3.74 -10.12
N ILE A 53 -5.31 3.39 -10.71
CA ILE A 53 -4.48 4.32 -11.44
C ILE A 53 -4.49 3.98 -12.93
N GLU A 54 -4.01 4.89 -13.79
CA GLU A 54 -4.05 4.69 -15.25
C GLU A 54 -3.35 3.41 -15.68
N THR A 55 -2.31 3.00 -14.97
CA THR A 55 -1.49 1.85 -15.36
C THR A 55 -1.79 0.59 -14.56
N SER A 56 -2.56 0.63 -13.49
CA SER A 56 -3.09 -0.52 -12.78
C SER A 56 -3.73 -0.11 -11.44
N HIS A 57 -3.11 -0.44 -10.29
CA HIS A 57 -3.72 -0.15 -8.99
C HIS A 57 -2.69 -0.09 -7.88
N VAL A 58 -3.11 0.54 -6.78
CA VAL A 58 -2.38 0.55 -5.50
C VAL A 58 -3.36 0.14 -4.41
N ALA A 59 -3.01 -0.87 -3.63
CA ALA A 59 -3.82 -1.34 -2.52
C ALA A 59 -2.98 -1.41 -1.25
N ILE A 60 -3.54 -0.93 -0.15
CA ILE A 60 -2.89 -1.01 1.16
C ILE A 60 -3.88 -1.54 2.18
N HIS A 61 -3.44 -2.50 2.98
CA HIS A 61 -4.19 -3.06 4.11
C HIS A 61 -3.40 -2.82 5.38
N VAL A 62 -4.08 -2.31 6.40
CA VAL A 62 -3.48 -2.09 7.72
C VAL A 62 -4.27 -2.90 8.73
N TRP A 63 -3.63 -3.85 9.39
CA TRP A 63 -4.23 -4.65 10.47
C TRP A 63 -3.75 -4.09 11.79
N ASP A 64 -4.65 -3.52 12.58
CA ASP A 64 -4.31 -2.82 13.80
C ASP A 64 -4.54 -3.64 15.08
N GLU A 65 -5.00 -4.87 14.97
CA GLU A 65 -5.06 -5.79 16.11
C GLU A 65 -3.69 -6.28 16.53
N CYS A 66 -2.74 -6.32 15.58
CA CYS A 66 -1.35 -6.67 15.86
C CYS A 66 -0.60 -5.48 16.46
N LYS A 67 0.38 -5.78 17.30
CA LYS A 67 1.25 -4.74 17.89
C LYS A 67 2.70 -5.17 17.78
N PRO A 68 3.50 -4.52 16.93
CA PRO A 68 3.11 -3.39 16.05
C PRO A 68 2.10 -3.80 14.98
N ALA A 69 1.40 -2.82 14.43
CA ALA A 69 0.44 -3.06 13.37
C ALA A 69 1.13 -3.59 12.11
N LEU A 70 0.39 -4.38 11.34
CA LEU A 70 0.89 -4.96 10.11
C LEU A 70 0.32 -4.21 8.91
N ILE A 71 1.19 -3.83 7.98
CA ILE A 71 0.78 -3.24 6.70
C ILE A 71 1.17 -4.17 5.57
N GLN A 72 0.24 -4.38 4.65
CA GLN A 72 0.53 -5.00 3.37
C GLN A 72 0.22 -4.01 2.26
N LEU A 73 1.23 -3.69 1.46
CA LEU A 73 1.11 -2.75 0.34
C LEU A 73 1.37 -3.50 -0.96
N ASP A 74 0.45 -3.35 -1.90
CA ASP A 74 0.61 -3.86 -3.27
C ASP A 74 0.58 -2.67 -4.23
N VAL A 75 1.68 -2.45 -4.93
CA VAL A 75 1.79 -1.45 -6.00
C VAL A 75 1.97 -2.21 -7.29
N TYR A 76 0.92 -2.28 -8.09
CA TYR A 76 0.94 -2.91 -9.40
C TYR A 76 0.88 -1.84 -10.49
N THR A 77 1.86 -1.81 -11.35
CA THR A 77 1.93 -0.86 -12.45
C THR A 77 2.49 -1.51 -13.70
N CYS A 78 2.00 -1.10 -14.86
CA CYS A 78 2.50 -1.55 -16.15
C CYS A 78 3.73 -0.77 -16.61
N GLY A 79 4.05 0.33 -15.94
CA GLY A 79 5.22 1.14 -16.24
C GLY A 79 6.37 0.92 -15.27
N PRO A 80 7.50 1.59 -15.48
CA PRO A 80 8.61 1.51 -14.54
C PRO A 80 8.23 2.09 -13.18
N LEU A 81 8.72 1.47 -12.11
CA LEU A 81 8.44 1.86 -10.74
C LEU A 81 9.74 2.19 -10.02
N ASP A 82 9.80 3.37 -9.42
CA ASP A 82 10.90 3.75 -8.54
C ASP A 82 10.60 3.23 -7.13
N THR A 83 11.18 2.09 -6.78
CA THR A 83 10.95 1.44 -5.50
C THR A 83 11.43 2.27 -4.32
N GLN A 84 12.44 3.14 -4.51
CA GLN A 84 12.93 4.00 -3.45
C GLN A 84 11.84 4.98 -2.99
N LYS A 85 11.03 5.48 -3.92
CA LYS A 85 9.92 6.37 -3.57
C LYS A 85 8.84 5.67 -2.75
N VAL A 86 8.62 4.39 -3.02
CA VAL A 86 7.71 3.57 -2.21
C VAL A 86 8.26 3.41 -0.79
N PHE A 87 9.55 3.08 -0.65
CA PHE A 87 10.17 2.96 0.66
C PHE A 87 10.16 4.27 1.43
N ASP A 88 10.40 5.41 0.74
CA ASP A 88 10.35 6.72 1.37
C ASP A 88 8.94 7.02 1.92
N ALA A 89 7.91 6.68 1.18
CA ALA A 89 6.53 6.85 1.63
C ALA A 89 6.22 5.99 2.86
N LEU A 90 6.77 4.78 2.91
CA LEU A 90 6.56 3.87 4.04
C LEU A 90 7.24 4.36 5.32
N GLN A 91 8.27 5.22 5.23
CA GLN A 91 8.95 5.75 6.42
C GLN A 91 8.02 6.60 7.29
N GLN A 92 6.94 7.14 6.75
CA GLN A 92 5.95 7.88 7.53
C GLN A 92 5.28 7.03 8.60
N PHE A 93 5.28 5.72 8.43
CA PHE A 93 4.71 4.77 9.39
C PHE A 93 5.70 4.33 10.47
N GLU A 94 6.96 4.79 10.39
CA GLU A 94 8.02 4.41 11.32
C GLU A 94 8.14 2.88 11.45
N PRO A 95 8.38 2.15 10.33
CA PRO A 95 8.37 0.70 10.36
C PRO A 95 9.55 0.15 11.16
N GLU A 96 9.29 -0.93 11.92
CA GLU A 96 10.36 -1.68 12.59
C GLU A 96 11.04 -2.64 11.62
N LYS A 97 10.28 -3.17 10.67
CA LYS A 97 10.77 -4.16 9.72
C LYS A 97 10.02 -4.03 8.40
N ILE A 98 10.76 -4.09 7.30
CA ILE A 98 10.20 -4.11 5.95
C ILE A 98 10.65 -5.39 5.25
N GLU A 99 9.69 -6.16 4.76
CA GLU A 99 9.95 -7.28 3.87
C GLU A 99 9.27 -6.97 2.56
N TYR A 100 9.97 -7.17 1.44
CA TYR A 100 9.42 -6.83 0.15
C TYR A 100 9.80 -7.85 -0.90
N LYS A 101 9.02 -7.85 -1.98
CA LYS A 101 9.30 -8.63 -3.17
C LYS A 101 8.98 -7.79 -4.39
N PHE A 102 9.96 -7.62 -5.26
CA PHE A 102 9.76 -7.01 -6.56
C PHE A 102 9.50 -8.13 -7.57
N LEU A 103 8.39 -8.03 -8.30
CA LEU A 103 7.98 -9.05 -9.26
C LEU A 103 7.72 -8.39 -10.61
N ASP A 104 8.48 -8.79 -11.62
CA ASP A 104 8.22 -8.42 -13.00
C ASP A 104 7.26 -9.47 -13.57
N ARG A 105 5.97 -9.12 -13.60
CA ARG A 105 4.94 -10.07 -13.99
C ARG A 105 5.01 -10.49 -15.44
N GLU A 106 5.57 -9.65 -16.32
CA GLU A 106 5.75 -10.02 -17.72
C GLU A 106 6.80 -11.12 -17.88
N LYS A 107 7.87 -11.06 -17.08
CA LYS A 107 8.97 -12.03 -17.16
C LYS A 107 8.76 -13.24 -16.29
N ASN A 108 7.99 -13.13 -15.22
CA ASN A 108 7.85 -14.17 -14.21
C ASN A 108 6.58 -15.00 -14.36
N LEU A 109 5.71 -14.66 -15.30
CA LEU A 109 4.51 -15.43 -15.57
C LEU A 109 4.80 -16.52 -16.60
N SER A 110 4.27 -17.74 -16.33
CA SER A 110 4.37 -18.85 -17.27
C SER A 110 3.28 -18.74 -18.31
N SER A 111 3.61 -19.08 -19.56
CA SER A 111 2.61 -19.22 -20.61
C SER A 111 1.83 -20.50 -20.40
N LEU A 112 0.56 -20.42 -20.70
CA LEU A 112 -0.31 -21.58 -20.70
C LEU A 112 -0.46 -22.15 -22.10
#